data_a6a3f65fbf9ae3931e19709d5ecc0bf7
#
_entry.id   a6a3f65fbf9ae3931e19709d5ecc0bf7
#
_cell.length_a   1.000
_cell.length_b   1.000
_cell.length_c   1.000
_cell.angle_alpha   90.00
_cell.angle_beta   90.00
_cell.angle_gamma   90.00
#
_symmetry.space_group_name_H-M   'P 1'
#
loop_
_entity.id
_entity.type
_entity.pdbx_description
1 polymer ?
#
loop_
_entity_poly.entity_id
_entity_poly.type
_entity_poly.pdbx_seq_one_letter_code
_entity_poly.pdbx_strand_id
1 'polypeptide(L)'
;MAGEITHQSPEDIENELVRRGHVVTSWDSIGEITIEATGVETSSYRIGLPSLESSPTVFKAYFPPDCRIEAHTHACDYSEIILEGTQKVSGKWLYPGDIRIGLANRGYGPLIAGPEGVTVLVIFADGHWPAVTIGAGDGSTLGTGELLDRFSAAGEN
;
A
#
# COMPACT_ATOMS: atom_id res chain seq x y z
N MET A 1 5.00 16.23 24.65
CA MET A 1 3.60 16.60 24.42
C MET A 1 3.28 16.39 22.94
N ALA A 2 2.33 15.53 22.67
CA ALA A 2 1.91 15.33 21.29
C ALA A 2 1.22 16.62 20.82
N GLY A 3 1.72 17.22 19.73
CA GLY A 3 1.04 18.33 19.09
C GLY A 3 -0.29 17.89 18.49
N GLU A 4 -1.12 18.84 18.16
CA GLU A 4 -2.36 18.59 17.44
C GLU A 4 -2.03 17.98 16.06
N ILE A 5 -2.68 16.85 15.72
CA ILE A 5 -2.49 16.19 14.43
C ILE A 5 -3.19 17.02 13.35
N THR A 6 -2.42 17.52 12.40
CA THR A 6 -2.94 18.25 11.25
C THR A 6 -2.92 17.33 10.04
N HIS A 7 -4.07 17.09 9.45
CA HIS A 7 -4.18 16.31 8.22
C HIS A 7 -3.48 17.01 7.05
N GLN A 8 -2.66 16.27 6.32
CA GLN A 8 -1.97 16.75 5.13
C GLN A 8 -2.42 15.92 3.92
N SER A 9 -3.08 16.58 2.97
CA SER A 9 -3.46 15.94 1.71
C SER A 9 -2.23 15.81 0.79
N PRO A 10 -2.29 14.97 -0.25
CA PRO A 10 -1.24 14.94 -1.27
C PRO A 10 -0.97 16.31 -1.89
N GLU A 11 -2.02 17.11 -2.09
CA GLU A 11 -1.88 18.47 -2.62
C GLU A 11 -1.11 19.38 -1.65
N ASP A 12 -1.40 19.29 -0.35
CA ASP A 12 -0.68 20.04 0.69
C ASP A 12 0.81 19.69 0.68
N ILE A 13 1.12 18.41 0.59
CA ILE A 13 2.49 17.91 0.53
C ILE A 13 3.19 18.43 -0.73
N GLU A 14 2.53 18.34 -1.90
CA GLU A 14 3.10 18.82 -3.16
C GLU A 14 3.39 20.32 -3.13
N ASN A 15 2.46 21.10 -2.63
CA ASN A 15 2.63 22.56 -2.50
C ASN A 15 3.84 22.91 -1.63
N GLU A 16 4.04 22.20 -0.53
CA GLU A 16 5.18 22.41 0.35
C GLU A 16 6.50 22.00 -0.32
N LEU A 17 6.50 20.86 -1.04
CA LEU A 17 7.67 20.41 -1.79
C LEU A 17 8.08 21.39 -2.87
N VAL A 18 7.11 21.92 -3.63
CA VAL A 18 7.39 22.93 -4.66
C VAL A 18 7.93 24.20 -4.06
N ARG A 19 7.41 24.62 -2.91
CA ARG A 19 7.80 25.86 -2.24
C ARG A 19 9.15 25.78 -1.53
N ARG A 20 9.43 24.65 -0.86
CA ARG A 20 10.60 24.50 0.03
C ARG A 20 11.61 23.43 -0.37
N GLY A 21 11.23 22.55 -1.28
CA GLY A 21 12.07 21.41 -1.69
C GLY A 21 12.01 20.21 -0.75
N HIS A 22 11.36 20.34 0.39
CA HIS A 22 11.15 19.22 1.34
C HIS A 22 9.90 19.48 2.19
N VAL A 23 9.42 18.39 2.79
CA VAL A 23 8.28 18.42 3.71
C VAL A 23 8.48 17.34 4.77
N VAL A 24 8.04 17.61 5.98
CA VAL A 24 7.98 16.62 7.06
C VAL A 24 6.51 16.26 7.28
N THR A 25 6.22 14.98 7.32
CA THR A 25 4.89 14.45 7.55
C THR A 25 4.95 13.28 8.53
N SER A 26 3.83 12.63 8.77
CA SER A 26 3.74 11.44 9.60
C SER A 26 2.60 10.56 9.11
N TRP A 27 2.59 9.29 9.51
CA TRP A 27 1.47 8.40 9.20
C TRP A 27 0.13 8.96 9.70
N ASP A 28 0.15 9.57 10.89
CA ASP A 28 -1.07 10.18 11.46
C ASP A 28 -1.55 11.38 10.63
N SER A 29 -0.63 12.21 10.14
CA SER A 29 -0.99 13.37 9.30
C SER A 29 -1.49 12.96 7.92
N ILE A 30 -0.92 11.92 7.33
CA ILE A 30 -1.36 11.35 6.06
C ILE A 30 -2.76 10.74 6.23
N GLY A 31 -2.97 10.07 7.36
CA GLY A 31 -4.22 9.39 7.66
C GLY A 31 -4.27 7.98 7.06
N GLU A 32 -5.34 7.28 7.41
CA GLU A 32 -5.52 5.87 7.13
C GLU A 32 -6.82 5.63 6.38
N ILE A 33 -6.80 4.70 5.45
CA ILE A 33 -7.98 4.24 4.72
C ILE A 33 -8.19 2.78 5.05
N THR A 34 -9.41 2.42 5.48
CA THR A 34 -9.78 1.02 5.71
C THR A 34 -10.55 0.50 4.50
N ILE A 35 -10.10 -0.62 3.97
CA ILE A 35 -10.78 -1.33 2.89
C ILE A 35 -11.84 -2.23 3.52
N GLU A 36 -13.10 -1.87 3.40
CA GLU A 36 -14.20 -2.55 4.08
C GLU A 36 -14.29 -4.04 3.78
N ALA A 37 -14.05 -4.41 2.53
CA ALA A 37 -14.18 -5.81 2.11
C ALA A 37 -13.20 -6.75 2.83
N THR A 38 -12.03 -6.27 3.24
CA THR A 38 -10.97 -7.09 3.82
C THR A 38 -10.59 -6.66 5.24
N GLY A 39 -10.92 -5.43 5.64
CA GLY A 39 -10.47 -4.83 6.88
C GLY A 39 -9.02 -4.34 6.84
N VAL A 40 -8.37 -4.37 5.68
CA VAL A 40 -7.00 -3.88 5.51
C VAL A 40 -6.97 -2.38 5.72
N GLU A 41 -6.05 -1.92 6.56
CA GLU A 41 -5.84 -0.50 6.86
C GLU A 41 -4.56 -0.03 6.15
N THR A 42 -4.65 1.06 5.39
CA THR A 42 -3.51 1.54 4.60
C THR A 42 -3.28 3.04 4.77
N SER A 43 -2.01 3.41 4.78
CA SER A 43 -1.56 4.80 4.64
C SER A 43 -0.51 4.85 3.54
N SER A 44 -0.48 5.91 2.74
CA SER A 44 0.46 5.99 1.63
C SER A 44 0.98 7.40 1.38
N TYR A 45 2.18 7.45 0.82
CA TYR A 45 2.75 8.70 0.30
C TYR A 45 3.62 8.40 -0.93
N ARG A 46 4.01 9.44 -1.64
CA ARG A 46 4.87 9.34 -2.83
C ARG A 46 6.24 9.92 -2.55
N ILE A 47 7.26 9.32 -3.14
CA ILE A 47 8.63 9.86 -3.07
C ILE A 47 8.80 10.81 -4.25
N GLY A 48 8.84 12.10 -3.97
CA GLY A 48 8.80 13.15 -4.98
C GLY A 48 7.43 13.81 -5.06
N LEU A 49 7.10 14.40 -6.20
CA LEU A 49 5.81 15.08 -6.36
C LEU A 49 4.67 14.05 -6.49
N PRO A 50 3.66 14.11 -5.62
CA PRO A 50 2.54 13.16 -5.66
C PRO A 50 1.79 13.11 -7.00
N SER A 51 1.76 14.20 -7.75
CA SER A 51 1.06 14.26 -9.03
C SER A 51 1.80 13.58 -10.18
N LEU A 52 3.08 13.25 -10.01
CA LEU A 52 3.86 12.59 -11.06
C LEU A 52 3.69 11.07 -11.01
N GLU A 53 3.26 10.49 -12.12
CA GLU A 53 3.09 9.04 -12.24
C GLU A 53 4.39 8.28 -12.00
N SER A 54 5.54 8.88 -12.32
CA SER A 54 6.87 8.28 -12.12
C SER A 54 7.33 8.27 -10.67
N SER A 55 6.67 8.98 -9.77
CA SER A 55 7.07 9.00 -8.37
C SER A 55 6.82 7.65 -7.71
N PRO A 56 7.80 7.08 -6.99
CA PRO A 56 7.58 5.87 -6.20
C PRO A 56 6.46 6.05 -5.19
N THR A 57 5.76 4.97 -4.89
CA THR A 57 4.65 4.97 -3.94
C THR A 57 4.98 4.08 -2.75
N VAL A 58 4.81 4.58 -1.54
CA VAL A 58 5.07 3.83 -0.31
C VAL A 58 3.77 3.62 0.43
N PHE A 59 3.47 2.36 0.76
CA PHE A 59 2.32 1.98 1.57
C PHE A 59 2.79 1.38 2.88
N LYS A 60 2.16 1.80 3.97
CA LYS A 60 2.15 1.04 5.21
C LYS A 60 0.77 0.40 5.31
N ALA A 61 0.71 -0.92 5.38
CA ALA A 61 -0.55 -1.65 5.40
C ALA A 61 -0.62 -2.59 6.60
N TYR A 62 -1.76 -2.63 7.26
CA TYR A 62 -2.07 -3.60 8.29
C TYR A 62 -3.16 -4.54 7.77
N PHE A 63 -2.85 -5.83 7.77
CA PHE A 63 -3.79 -6.90 7.42
C PHE A 63 -4.25 -7.55 8.72
N PRO A 64 -5.57 -7.55 9.00
CA PRO A 64 -6.06 -8.16 10.25
C PRO A 64 -5.79 -9.66 10.31
N PRO A 65 -5.89 -10.27 11.51
CA PRO A 65 -5.65 -11.71 11.66
C PRO A 65 -6.41 -12.54 10.64
N ASP A 66 -5.71 -13.50 10.04
CA ASP A 66 -6.24 -14.45 9.06
C ASP A 66 -6.77 -13.82 7.76
N CYS A 67 -6.56 -12.54 7.55
CA CYS A 67 -6.95 -11.85 6.32
C CYS A 67 -6.31 -12.51 5.11
N ARG A 68 -7.13 -12.82 4.10
CA ARG A 68 -6.69 -13.46 2.86
C ARG A 68 -6.85 -12.52 1.68
N ILE A 69 -5.77 -12.31 0.95
CA ILE A 69 -5.77 -11.55 -0.31
C ILE A 69 -5.45 -12.53 -1.44
N GLU A 70 -6.27 -12.55 -2.46
CA GLU A 70 -6.08 -13.44 -3.59
C GLU A 70 -4.81 -13.10 -4.39
N ALA A 71 -4.32 -14.10 -5.14
CA ALA A 71 -3.14 -13.92 -5.97
C ALA A 71 -3.35 -12.78 -6.97
N HIS A 72 -2.34 -11.93 -7.14
CA HIS A 72 -2.44 -10.75 -7.99
C HIS A 72 -1.06 -10.33 -8.53
N THR A 73 -1.08 -9.33 -9.44
CA THR A 73 0.12 -8.70 -9.99
C THR A 73 0.06 -7.19 -9.78
N HIS A 74 1.19 -6.54 -9.97
CA HIS A 74 1.29 -5.08 -10.08
C HIS A 74 1.98 -4.73 -11.40
N ALA A 75 1.68 -3.55 -11.95
CA ALA A 75 2.27 -3.11 -13.21
C ALA A 75 3.61 -2.37 -13.02
N CYS A 76 4.22 -2.46 -11.85
CA CYS A 76 5.55 -1.92 -11.57
C CYS A 76 6.31 -2.84 -10.62
N ASP A 77 7.62 -2.67 -10.57
CA ASP A 77 8.46 -3.38 -9.61
C ASP A 77 8.19 -2.86 -8.20
N TYR A 78 8.39 -3.70 -7.21
CA TYR A 78 8.10 -3.35 -5.82
C TYR A 78 8.92 -4.16 -4.82
N SER A 79 8.92 -3.68 -3.59
CA SER A 79 9.51 -4.38 -2.45
C SER A 79 8.51 -4.35 -1.30
N GLU A 80 8.39 -5.47 -0.58
CA GLU A 80 7.58 -5.56 0.64
C GLU A 80 8.49 -5.96 1.81
N ILE A 81 8.33 -5.24 2.91
CA ILE A 81 9.10 -5.47 4.14
C ILE A 81 8.12 -5.78 5.25
N ILE A 82 8.29 -6.92 5.92
CA ILE A 82 7.48 -7.26 7.09
C ILE A 82 8.00 -6.46 8.29
N LEU A 83 7.13 -5.64 8.89
CA LEU A 83 7.46 -4.83 10.07
C LEU A 83 7.06 -5.53 11.36
N GLU A 84 5.84 -6.06 11.43
CA GLU A 84 5.30 -6.75 12.60
C GLU A 84 4.37 -7.86 12.15
N GLY A 85 4.24 -8.91 12.96
CA GLY A 85 3.38 -10.04 12.66
C GLY A 85 3.98 -10.97 11.62
N THR A 86 3.15 -11.80 11.02
CA THR A 86 3.57 -12.80 10.05
C THR A 86 2.63 -12.84 8.87
N GLN A 87 3.16 -13.23 7.70
CA GLN A 87 2.37 -13.33 6.47
C GLN A 87 2.82 -14.55 5.68
N LYS A 88 1.87 -15.32 5.20
CA LYS A 88 2.13 -16.41 4.27
C LYS A 88 1.93 -15.91 2.85
N VAL A 89 2.97 -15.99 2.04
CA VAL A 89 2.93 -15.53 0.65
C VAL A 89 3.28 -16.71 -0.26
N SER A 90 2.36 -17.08 -1.14
CA SER A 90 2.55 -18.22 -2.06
C SER A 90 3.02 -19.49 -1.34
N GLY A 91 2.47 -19.74 -0.16
CA GLY A 91 2.80 -20.91 0.65
C GLY A 91 4.00 -20.79 1.59
N LYS A 92 4.71 -19.67 1.58
CA LYS A 92 5.88 -19.46 2.44
C LYS A 92 5.59 -18.42 3.51
N TRP A 93 5.90 -18.75 4.78
CA TRP A 93 5.78 -17.80 5.89
C TRP A 93 6.92 -16.79 5.90
N LEU A 94 6.57 -15.53 6.06
CA LEU A 94 7.48 -14.40 6.20
C LEU A 94 7.33 -13.81 7.61
N TYR A 95 8.45 -13.34 8.16
CA TYR A 95 8.59 -12.84 9.52
C TYR A 95 9.16 -11.43 9.53
N PRO A 96 9.06 -10.69 10.65
CA PRO A 96 9.64 -9.34 10.73
C PRO A 96 11.08 -9.29 10.27
N GLY A 97 11.38 -8.33 9.39
CA GLY A 97 12.69 -8.18 8.77
C GLY A 97 12.84 -8.89 7.43
N ASP A 98 11.93 -9.80 7.09
CA ASP A 98 11.95 -10.42 5.76
C ASP A 98 11.55 -9.40 4.70
N ILE A 99 12.24 -9.45 3.57
CA ILE A 99 12.02 -8.56 2.44
C ILE A 99 11.69 -9.41 1.22
N ARG A 100 10.59 -9.09 0.56
CA ARG A 100 10.20 -9.71 -0.70
C ARG A 100 10.35 -8.66 -1.80
N ILE A 101 11.02 -9.03 -2.88
CA ILE A 101 11.20 -8.16 -4.04
C ILE A 101 10.43 -8.78 -5.20
N GLY A 102 9.55 -8.01 -5.83
CA GLY A 102 8.73 -8.48 -6.93
C GLY A 102 8.91 -7.65 -8.19
N LEU A 103 8.89 -8.32 -9.33
CA LEU A 103 8.95 -7.66 -10.63
C LEU A 103 7.54 -7.37 -11.14
N ALA A 104 7.44 -6.32 -11.96
CA ALA A 104 6.21 -5.96 -12.64
C ALA A 104 5.60 -7.15 -13.39
N ASN A 105 4.28 -7.25 -13.33
CA ASN A 105 3.49 -8.24 -14.08
C ASN A 105 3.80 -9.71 -13.74
N ARG A 106 4.39 -9.96 -12.57
CA ARG A 106 4.63 -11.31 -12.06
C ARG A 106 3.67 -11.61 -10.92
N GLY A 107 2.88 -12.67 -11.08
CA GLY A 107 1.87 -13.06 -10.09
C GLY A 107 2.49 -13.61 -8.81
N TYR A 108 1.83 -13.34 -7.70
CA TYR A 108 2.16 -13.90 -6.40
C TYR A 108 0.92 -13.98 -5.52
N GLY A 109 1.02 -14.74 -4.45
CA GLY A 109 -0.07 -14.96 -3.50
C GLY A 109 -0.63 -16.37 -3.63
N PRO A 110 -1.72 -16.66 -2.92
CA PRO A 110 -2.43 -15.73 -2.04
C PRO A 110 -1.58 -15.23 -0.88
N LEU A 111 -1.99 -14.11 -0.29
CA LEU A 111 -1.41 -13.56 0.94
C LEU A 111 -2.34 -13.91 2.08
N ILE A 112 -1.81 -14.44 3.17
CA ILE A 112 -2.60 -14.77 4.36
C ILE A 112 -1.89 -14.20 5.57
N ALA A 113 -2.55 -13.28 6.28
CA ALA A 113 -2.02 -12.75 7.53
C ALA A 113 -2.02 -13.83 8.61
N GLY A 114 -1.02 -13.82 9.46
CA GLY A 114 -0.95 -14.73 10.60
C GLY A 114 -1.98 -14.43 11.68
N PRO A 115 -1.96 -15.18 12.80
CA PRO A 115 -2.99 -15.09 13.85
C PRO A 115 -3.00 -13.75 14.59
N GLU A 116 -1.94 -12.96 14.48
CA GLU A 116 -1.86 -11.64 15.11
C GLU A 116 -1.99 -10.50 14.08
N GLY A 117 -2.28 -10.83 12.83
CA GLY A 117 -2.22 -9.87 11.74
C GLY A 117 -0.80 -9.64 11.27
N VAL A 118 -0.62 -8.73 10.32
CA VAL A 118 0.70 -8.36 9.81
C VAL A 118 0.72 -6.90 9.39
N THR A 119 1.77 -6.19 9.78
CA THR A 119 2.04 -4.84 9.30
C THR A 119 3.22 -4.89 8.33
N VAL A 120 3.02 -4.36 7.15
CA VAL A 120 4.03 -4.35 6.08
C VAL A 120 4.28 -2.94 5.57
N LEU A 121 5.48 -2.74 5.04
CA LEU A 121 5.82 -1.56 4.26
C LEU A 121 6.02 -2.03 2.83
N VAL A 122 5.27 -1.46 1.88
CA VAL A 122 5.39 -1.81 0.47
C VAL A 122 5.85 -0.58 -0.30
N ILE A 123 6.91 -0.72 -1.07
CA ILE A 123 7.47 0.35 -1.88
C ILE A 123 7.33 -0.04 -3.35
N PHE A 124 6.50 0.72 -4.07
CA PHE A 124 6.30 0.55 -5.51
C PHE A 124 7.19 1.53 -6.27
N ALA A 125 7.77 1.07 -7.37
CA ALA A 125 8.72 1.86 -8.15
C ALA A 125 8.11 3.13 -8.77
N ASP A 126 6.80 3.15 -8.98
CA ASP A 126 6.08 4.30 -9.53
C ASP A 126 4.61 4.29 -9.12
N GLY A 127 3.75 5.00 -9.85
CA GLY A 127 2.32 5.09 -9.58
C GLY A 127 1.47 3.93 -10.12
N HIS A 128 2.07 2.94 -10.79
CA HIS A 128 1.35 1.79 -11.36
C HIS A 128 1.20 0.64 -10.35
N TRP A 129 0.96 0.98 -9.09
CA TRP A 129 0.86 0.03 -7.99
C TRP A 129 -0.45 -0.77 -7.93
N PRO A 130 -1.58 -0.31 -8.53
CA PRO A 130 -2.84 -1.04 -8.36
C PRO A 130 -2.72 -2.51 -8.72
N ALA A 131 -3.29 -3.35 -7.88
CA ALA A 131 -3.23 -4.80 -8.04
C ALA A 131 -4.24 -5.29 -9.10
N VAL A 132 -3.82 -6.31 -9.86
CA VAL A 132 -4.69 -6.99 -10.81
C VAL A 132 -4.82 -8.44 -10.36
N THR A 133 -6.04 -8.86 -10.01
CA THR A 133 -6.30 -10.21 -9.51
C THR A 133 -6.09 -11.25 -10.59
N ILE A 134 -5.44 -12.36 -10.22
CA ILE A 134 -5.15 -13.50 -11.12
C ILE A 134 -6.12 -14.62 -10.82
N GLY A 135 -6.51 -15.35 -11.87
CA GLY A 135 -7.22 -16.62 -11.73
C GLY A 135 -8.72 -16.50 -11.55
N ALA A 136 -9.27 -15.30 -11.49
CA ALA A 136 -10.70 -15.12 -11.69
C ALA A 136 -10.93 -15.21 -13.20
N GLY A 137 -11.47 -16.30 -13.70
CA GLY A 137 -11.62 -16.56 -15.12
C GLY A 137 -12.46 -15.54 -15.90
N ASP A 138 -13.05 -14.59 -15.24
CA ASP A 138 -13.85 -13.51 -15.80
C ASP A 138 -13.12 -12.16 -15.80
N GLY A 139 -11.84 -12.14 -15.40
CA GLY A 139 -11.10 -10.89 -15.23
C GLY A 139 -11.58 -10.05 -14.06
N SER A 140 -12.32 -10.64 -13.13
CA SER A 140 -12.84 -9.93 -11.96
C SER A 140 -11.69 -9.35 -11.16
N THR A 141 -11.77 -8.05 -10.94
CA THR A 141 -10.83 -7.28 -10.14
C THR A 141 -11.39 -7.02 -8.75
N LEU A 142 -12.17 -7.97 -8.24
CA LEU A 142 -12.81 -7.85 -6.93
C LEU A 142 -11.73 -7.56 -5.87
N GLY A 143 -11.90 -6.49 -5.14
CA GLY A 143 -10.88 -6.00 -4.23
C GLY A 143 -9.92 -5.01 -4.89
N THR A 144 -9.46 -5.26 -6.11
CA THR A 144 -8.61 -4.32 -6.83
C THR A 144 -9.40 -3.08 -7.25
N GLY A 145 -10.61 -3.27 -7.77
CA GLY A 145 -11.50 -2.16 -8.13
C GLY A 145 -11.83 -1.31 -6.92
N GLU A 146 -12.16 -1.93 -5.80
CA GLU A 146 -12.44 -1.22 -4.54
C GLU A 146 -11.20 -0.48 -4.06
N LEU A 147 -10.03 -1.10 -4.14
CA LEU A 147 -8.77 -0.47 -3.76
C LEU A 147 -8.48 0.75 -4.64
N LEU A 148 -8.61 0.60 -5.95
CA LEU A 148 -8.43 1.68 -6.92
C LEU A 148 -9.36 2.86 -6.64
N ASP A 149 -10.65 2.59 -6.46
CA ASP A 149 -11.64 3.62 -6.21
C ASP A 149 -11.33 4.41 -4.95
N ARG A 150 -10.95 3.71 -3.88
CA ARG A 150 -10.64 4.33 -2.60
C ARG A 150 -9.35 5.13 -2.63
N PHE A 151 -8.31 4.61 -3.28
CA PHE A 151 -7.04 5.35 -3.39
C PHE A 151 -7.16 6.53 -4.34
N SER A 152 -7.93 6.40 -5.41
CA SER A 152 -8.21 7.53 -6.29
C SER A 152 -8.95 8.64 -5.55
N ALA A 153 -9.97 8.29 -4.79
CA ALA A 153 -10.72 9.24 -3.96
C ALA A 153 -9.83 9.91 -2.91
N ALA A 154 -8.93 9.16 -2.27
CA ALA A 154 -7.99 9.69 -1.30
C ALA A 154 -6.94 10.60 -1.94
N GLY A 155 -6.52 10.30 -3.18
CA GLY A 155 -5.56 11.11 -3.93
C GLY A 155 -6.13 12.39 -4.54
N GLU A 156 -7.44 12.47 -4.67
CA GLU A 156 -8.15 13.62 -5.24
C GLU A 156 -8.52 14.68 -4.20
N ASN A 157 -8.32 14.40 -2.93
CA ASN A 157 -8.72 15.30 -1.85
C ASN A 157 -7.54 16.15 -1.37
#